data_75b14d058b3eefd2914cf09ac289a400
#
_entry.id   75b14d058b3eefd2914cf09ac289a400
#
_cell.length_a   1.000
_cell.length_b   1.000
_cell.length_c   1.000
_cell.angle_alpha   90.00
_cell.angle_beta   90.00
_cell.angle_gamma   90.00
#
_symmetry.space_group_name_H-M   'P 1'
#
loop_
_entity.id
_entity.type
_entity.pdbx_description
1 polymer ?
#
loop_
_entity_poly.entity_id
_entity_poly.type
_entity_poly.pdbx_seq_one_letter_code
_entity_poly.pdbx_strand_id
1 'polypeptide(L)'
;MFDRGQIEDWELEDQKRGTASGKPAQSTNKKGPLRRFGSGVSRLTRPKQKFSMPDGQAENLKIIVATDAWKPQINGVVRTLDTLGQILSGLGNEVRYITPNEFKSVPLPSYPEIRLSLLPNRRVAKIINEFKPDAIHIATEGPIGRAARRFCKRRGYPYTTSFHTRFAEYAAERWAFPISWGYGILKDFHKDSETMMVATTALKEELEERGFGKMNLWQRGVDLNEFKPGDRSVLDGHERPVFLYVGRIAIEKSIEDFLALDLPGTKVVVGEGPQREELEAKYKDVIFAGPKFGEELAAYYRAADVFVFPSRTDTFGLVNIEALASGVPVAAFPVRGPLEILNGAPAGCGALSEDLRQACLDAYEKKDPDECCKWAENFSWEAATRQFVSNLAFAEFNEDFWLRSAKMID
;
A
#
# COMPACT_ATOMS: atom_id res chain seq x y z
N MET A 1 28.63 -5.19 14.74
CA MET A 1 29.19 -6.53 14.88
C MET A 1 28.28 -7.29 15.82
N PHE A 2 27.17 -7.83 15.28
CA PHE A 2 26.24 -8.68 16.03
C PHE A 2 26.33 -10.08 15.43
N ASP A 3 26.60 -11.02 16.33
CA ASP A 3 26.97 -12.40 16.06
C ASP A 3 25.80 -13.19 15.47
N ARG A 4 26.06 -13.94 14.40
CA ARG A 4 25.08 -14.80 13.69
C ARG A 4 24.67 -16.06 14.49
N GLY A 5 25.12 -16.21 15.73
CA GLY A 5 24.88 -17.38 16.57
C GLY A 5 23.58 -17.38 17.39
N GLN A 6 22.80 -16.32 17.42
CA GLN A 6 21.61 -16.22 18.29
C GLN A 6 20.25 -16.42 17.61
N ILE A 7 20.21 -16.72 16.31
CA ILE A 7 18.94 -16.88 15.57
C ILE A 7 18.47 -18.34 15.50
N GLU A 8 19.37 -19.33 15.74
CA GLU A 8 19.03 -20.75 15.62
C GLU A 8 18.51 -21.42 16.91
N ASP A 9 18.69 -20.82 18.09
CA ASP A 9 18.38 -21.49 19.36
C ASP A 9 16.92 -21.37 19.83
N TRP A 10 16.08 -20.52 19.26
CA TRP A 10 14.71 -20.36 19.73
C TRP A 10 13.66 -21.12 18.90
N GLU A 11 13.97 -21.62 17.71
CA GLU A 11 13.11 -22.55 16.96
C GLU A 11 13.04 -23.95 17.58
N LEU A 12 13.99 -24.32 18.43
CA LEU A 12 14.08 -25.65 19.09
C LEU A 12 13.32 -25.76 20.42
N GLU A 13 12.93 -24.68 21.06
CA GLU A 13 12.19 -24.71 22.33
C GLU A 13 10.68 -24.87 22.18
N ASP A 14 10.08 -24.48 21.06
CA ASP A 14 8.63 -24.59 20.83
C ASP A 14 8.17 -26.02 20.46
N GLN A 15 9.08 -26.90 20.02
CA GLN A 15 8.78 -28.29 19.71
C GLN A 15 8.73 -29.23 20.94
N LYS A 16 9.15 -28.78 22.12
CA LYS A 16 9.25 -29.63 23.34
C LYS A 16 8.09 -29.50 24.34
N ARG A 17 7.08 -28.68 24.07
CA ARG A 17 5.93 -28.45 25.01
C ARG A 17 4.60 -29.09 24.59
N GLY A 18 4.57 -29.98 23.66
CA GLY A 18 3.35 -30.56 23.08
C GLY A 18 3.14 -32.04 23.31
N THR A 19 3.44 -32.61 24.52
CA THR A 19 2.95 -33.97 24.84
C THR A 19 2.75 -34.13 26.34
N ALA A 20 1.52 -33.95 26.83
CA ALA A 20 1.05 -34.57 28.07
C ALA A 20 -0.43 -34.90 27.95
N SER A 21 -0.71 -36.17 27.96
CA SER A 21 -2.01 -36.84 27.92
C SER A 21 -2.83 -36.62 29.19
N GLY A 22 -4.13 -36.37 29.09
CA GLY A 22 -5.08 -36.42 30.20
C GLY A 22 -6.47 -36.87 29.69
N LYS A 23 -6.93 -38.02 30.18
CA LYS A 23 -8.19 -38.70 29.86
C LYS A 23 -9.43 -37.90 30.29
N PRO A 24 -10.62 -38.15 29.71
CA PRO A 24 -11.83 -37.39 29.95
C PRO A 24 -12.58 -37.83 31.21
N ALA A 25 -13.11 -36.86 31.98
CA ALA A 25 -14.08 -37.11 33.03
C ALA A 25 -15.49 -36.93 32.50
N GLN A 26 -16.32 -37.95 32.71
CA GLN A 26 -17.76 -37.94 32.47
C GLN A 26 -18.46 -37.06 33.53
N SER A 27 -19.38 -36.20 33.11
CA SER A 27 -20.36 -35.62 34.02
C SER A 27 -21.75 -35.55 33.39
N THR A 28 -22.67 -35.94 34.19
CA THR A 28 -24.04 -36.30 33.99
C THR A 28 -25.00 -35.17 33.58
N ASN A 29 -25.91 -35.55 32.74
CA ASN A 29 -27.05 -34.84 32.17
C ASN A 29 -28.11 -34.45 33.24
N LYS A 30 -28.49 -33.16 33.29
CA LYS A 30 -29.81 -32.73 33.84
C LYS A 30 -30.42 -31.74 32.85
N LYS A 31 -31.49 -32.19 32.17
CA LYS A 31 -32.35 -31.42 31.31
C LYS A 31 -33.31 -30.54 32.11
N GLY A 32 -33.30 -29.23 31.86
CA GLY A 32 -34.37 -28.30 32.20
C GLY A 32 -34.93 -27.68 30.91
N PRO A 33 -36.22 -27.34 30.81
CA PRO A 33 -36.85 -26.93 29.56
C PRO A 33 -36.52 -25.48 29.23
N LEU A 34 -35.70 -25.24 28.18
CA LEU A 34 -35.48 -23.94 27.60
C LEU A 34 -36.62 -23.57 26.64
N ARG A 35 -37.37 -22.54 27.00
CA ARG A 35 -38.36 -21.88 26.12
C ARG A 35 -37.68 -21.43 24.82
N ARG A 36 -38.16 -21.98 23.71
CA ARG A 36 -37.82 -21.48 22.36
C ARG A 36 -38.44 -20.09 22.18
N PHE A 37 -37.61 -19.04 22.28
CA PHE A 37 -37.91 -17.76 21.62
C PHE A 37 -37.54 -17.91 20.14
N GLY A 38 -38.54 -17.90 19.29
CA GLY A 38 -38.37 -17.90 17.86
C GLY A 38 -37.74 -16.59 17.40
N SER A 39 -36.44 -16.59 17.14
CA SER A 39 -35.75 -15.51 16.43
C SER A 39 -36.02 -15.67 14.94
N GLY A 40 -37.12 -15.10 14.46
CA GLY A 40 -37.36 -14.84 13.05
C GLY A 40 -36.45 -13.74 12.51
N VAL A 41 -35.13 -13.97 12.53
CA VAL A 41 -34.19 -13.16 11.74
C VAL A 41 -34.23 -13.77 10.35
N SER A 42 -35.06 -13.19 9.47
CA SER A 42 -34.98 -13.50 8.03
C SER A 42 -33.55 -13.19 7.61
N ARG A 43 -32.78 -14.25 7.29
CA ARG A 43 -31.48 -14.10 6.66
C ARG A 43 -31.70 -13.30 5.39
N LEU A 44 -31.13 -12.08 5.33
CA LEU A 44 -31.02 -11.32 4.09
C LEU A 44 -30.33 -12.27 3.11
N THR A 45 -31.04 -12.65 2.06
CA THR A 45 -30.48 -13.50 1.00
C THR A 45 -29.28 -12.80 0.42
N ARG A 46 -28.10 -13.47 0.48
CA ARG A 46 -26.90 -12.95 -0.18
C ARG A 46 -27.23 -12.71 -1.66
N PRO A 47 -26.83 -11.58 -2.21
CA PRO A 47 -26.95 -11.36 -3.64
C PRO A 47 -26.22 -12.46 -4.39
N LYS A 48 -26.88 -13.15 -5.29
CA LYS A 48 -26.37 -14.32 -6.02
C LYS A 48 -25.52 -13.95 -7.24
N GLN A 49 -25.35 -12.68 -7.57
CA GLN A 49 -24.60 -12.27 -8.74
C GLN A 49 -23.40 -11.41 -8.36
N LYS A 50 -22.20 -11.94 -8.67
CA LYS A 50 -21.03 -11.12 -8.91
C LYS A 50 -21.23 -10.47 -10.28
N PHE A 51 -21.34 -9.16 -10.32
CA PHE A 51 -21.20 -8.44 -11.58
C PHE A 51 -19.70 -8.49 -11.95
N SER A 52 -19.36 -9.21 -13.00
CA SER A 52 -18.15 -8.95 -13.76
C SER A 52 -18.49 -7.79 -14.70
N MET A 53 -17.78 -6.68 -14.59
CA MET A 53 -17.95 -5.57 -15.53
C MET A 53 -17.75 -6.05 -16.95
N PRO A 54 -18.63 -5.70 -17.90
CA PRO A 54 -18.32 -5.81 -19.32
C PRO A 54 -17.13 -4.93 -19.64
N ASP A 55 -16.24 -5.37 -20.51
CA ASP A 55 -15.10 -4.59 -20.99
C ASP A 55 -15.58 -3.19 -21.42
N GLY A 56 -15.19 -2.15 -20.66
CA GLY A 56 -15.27 -0.76 -21.10
C GLY A 56 -16.10 0.24 -20.31
N GLN A 57 -16.84 -0.10 -19.22
CA GLN A 57 -17.68 0.90 -18.53
C GLN A 57 -17.51 0.90 -17.01
N ALA A 58 -16.52 1.70 -16.54
CA ALA A 58 -16.42 2.13 -15.15
C ALA A 58 -17.08 3.51 -14.94
N GLU A 59 -18.22 3.77 -15.61
CA GLU A 59 -18.89 5.07 -15.59
C GLU A 59 -20.15 5.03 -14.72
N ASN A 60 -20.42 6.14 -14.02
CA ASN A 60 -21.62 6.35 -13.19
C ASN A 60 -21.73 5.45 -11.94
N LEU A 61 -20.61 4.90 -11.44
CA LEU A 61 -20.59 4.13 -10.21
C LEU A 61 -20.61 5.04 -8.99
N LYS A 62 -21.34 4.62 -7.96
CA LYS A 62 -21.31 5.23 -6.61
C LYS A 62 -20.40 4.39 -5.71
N ILE A 63 -19.23 4.91 -5.40
CA ILE A 63 -18.21 4.18 -4.65
C ILE A 63 -17.98 4.84 -3.30
N ILE A 64 -18.07 4.08 -2.21
CA ILE A 64 -17.57 4.50 -0.90
C ILE A 64 -16.17 3.96 -0.67
N VAL A 65 -15.26 4.86 -0.24
CA VAL A 65 -13.94 4.52 0.28
C VAL A 65 -13.88 4.93 1.74
N ALA A 66 -13.81 3.95 2.65
CA ALA A 66 -13.68 4.17 4.08
C ALA A 66 -12.20 4.10 4.50
N THR A 67 -11.69 5.18 5.10
CA THR A 67 -10.27 5.30 5.45
C THR A 67 -10.05 6.07 6.75
N ASP A 68 -9.08 5.62 7.56
CA ASP A 68 -8.57 6.34 8.74
C ASP A 68 -7.33 7.21 8.40
N ALA A 69 -6.76 7.02 7.19
CA ALA A 69 -5.66 7.82 6.67
C ALA A 69 -6.19 8.86 5.68
N TRP A 70 -6.12 10.15 6.06
CA TRP A 70 -6.58 11.27 5.22
C TRP A 70 -5.85 12.56 5.55
N LYS A 71 -6.02 13.57 4.70
CA LYS A 71 -5.46 14.93 4.91
C LYS A 71 -5.82 15.45 6.32
N PRO A 72 -4.91 16.10 7.06
CA PRO A 72 -3.62 16.65 6.62
C PRO A 72 -2.42 15.68 6.66
N GLN A 73 -2.59 14.38 6.88
CA GLN A 73 -1.49 13.43 6.85
C GLN A 73 -0.84 13.40 5.47
N ILE A 74 0.50 13.42 5.44
CA ILE A 74 1.30 13.32 4.22
C ILE A 74 1.95 11.93 4.19
N ASN A 75 1.31 10.97 3.52
CA ASN A 75 1.81 9.61 3.36
C ASN A 75 1.31 8.97 2.05
N GLY A 76 1.92 7.86 1.66
CA GLY A 76 1.61 7.16 0.42
C GLY A 76 0.16 6.67 0.30
N VAL A 77 -0.50 6.36 1.43
CA VAL A 77 -1.91 5.92 1.42
C VAL A 77 -2.82 7.08 1.04
N VAL A 78 -2.63 8.24 1.68
CA VAL A 78 -3.41 9.46 1.38
C VAL A 78 -3.24 9.88 -0.07
N ARG A 79 -1.98 9.93 -0.57
CA ARG A 79 -1.69 10.27 -1.98
C ARG A 79 -2.40 9.29 -2.93
N THR A 80 -2.28 7.99 -2.66
CA THR A 80 -2.91 6.95 -3.50
C THR A 80 -4.43 7.11 -3.56
N LEU A 81 -5.08 7.29 -2.40
CA LEU A 81 -6.54 7.41 -2.34
C LEU A 81 -7.03 8.72 -2.95
N ASP A 82 -6.32 9.83 -2.72
CA ASP A 82 -6.67 11.13 -3.30
C ASP A 82 -6.60 11.11 -4.84
N THR A 83 -5.49 10.59 -5.39
CA THR A 83 -5.30 10.46 -6.85
C THR A 83 -6.34 9.50 -7.45
N LEU A 84 -6.58 8.35 -6.83
CA LEU A 84 -7.63 7.42 -7.25
C LEU A 84 -9.00 8.11 -7.35
N GLY A 85 -9.37 8.91 -6.34
CA GLY A 85 -10.65 9.62 -6.32
C GLY A 85 -10.77 10.66 -7.42
N GLN A 86 -9.68 11.38 -7.71
CA GLN A 86 -9.66 12.36 -8.81
C GLN A 86 -9.88 11.68 -10.16
N ILE A 87 -9.19 10.57 -10.42
CA ILE A 87 -9.32 9.83 -11.68
C ILE A 87 -10.71 9.20 -11.80
N LEU A 88 -11.20 8.53 -10.76
CA LEU A 88 -12.55 7.96 -10.76
C LEU A 88 -13.63 9.02 -11.01
N SER A 89 -13.49 10.19 -10.39
CA SER A 89 -14.42 11.30 -10.60
C SER A 89 -14.30 11.87 -12.03
N GLY A 90 -13.10 11.96 -12.58
CA GLY A 90 -12.86 12.34 -13.97
C GLY A 90 -13.48 11.38 -14.99
N LEU A 91 -13.62 10.09 -14.60
CA LEU A 91 -14.31 9.05 -15.37
C LEU A 91 -15.84 9.02 -15.13
N GLY A 92 -16.42 10.04 -14.50
CA GLY A 92 -17.87 10.14 -14.29
C GLY A 92 -18.41 9.36 -13.08
N ASN A 93 -17.54 8.82 -12.20
CA ASN A 93 -17.98 8.10 -11.00
C ASN A 93 -18.20 9.06 -9.82
N GLU A 94 -19.15 8.74 -8.95
CA GLU A 94 -19.39 9.46 -7.70
C GLU A 94 -18.63 8.76 -6.55
N VAL A 95 -17.52 9.36 -6.07
CA VAL A 95 -16.70 8.80 -5.01
C VAL A 95 -16.93 9.53 -3.70
N ARG A 96 -17.35 8.80 -2.67
CA ARG A 96 -17.57 9.32 -1.32
C ARG A 96 -16.53 8.75 -0.35
N TYR A 97 -15.63 9.59 0.12
CA TYR A 97 -14.70 9.24 1.19
C TYR A 97 -15.38 9.38 2.55
N ILE A 98 -15.18 8.38 3.43
CA ILE A 98 -15.49 8.46 4.86
C ILE A 98 -14.15 8.57 5.59
N THR A 99 -13.86 9.74 6.16
CA THR A 99 -12.55 10.13 6.67
C THR A 99 -12.59 10.60 8.12
N PRO A 100 -11.46 10.65 8.86
CA PRO A 100 -11.43 11.16 10.23
C PRO A 100 -11.94 12.59 10.41
N ASN A 101 -11.90 13.42 9.37
CA ASN A 101 -12.34 14.81 9.41
C ASN A 101 -13.83 14.98 9.70
N GLU A 102 -14.61 13.92 9.53
CA GLU A 102 -16.07 13.92 9.79
C GLU A 102 -16.44 13.50 11.20
N PHE A 103 -15.46 13.16 12.03
CA PHE A 103 -15.66 12.60 13.36
C PHE A 103 -14.92 13.37 14.44
N LYS A 104 -15.44 13.33 15.68
CA LYS A 104 -14.61 13.65 16.84
C LYS A 104 -13.48 12.61 16.90
N SER A 105 -12.24 13.07 17.05
CA SER A 105 -11.08 12.20 17.01
C SER A 105 -10.04 12.60 18.04
N VAL A 106 -9.23 11.63 18.47
CA VAL A 106 -8.08 11.84 19.35
C VAL A 106 -6.79 11.50 18.61
N PRO A 107 -5.69 12.22 18.86
CA PRO A 107 -4.41 11.87 18.26
C PRO A 107 -3.90 10.54 18.82
N LEU A 108 -3.23 9.75 17.98
CA LEU A 108 -2.47 8.58 18.44
C LEU A 108 -1.22 9.07 19.19
N PRO A 109 -0.96 8.64 20.45
CA PRO A 109 0.13 9.19 21.26
C PRO A 109 1.52 9.15 20.60
N SER A 110 1.79 8.13 19.79
CA SER A 110 3.08 7.95 19.10
C SER A 110 3.15 8.63 17.73
N TYR A 111 2.02 9.02 17.15
CA TYR A 111 1.88 9.64 15.84
C TYR A 111 0.70 10.62 15.88
N PRO A 112 0.90 11.84 16.41
CA PRO A 112 -0.17 12.81 16.63
C PRO A 112 -0.93 13.21 15.36
N GLU A 113 -0.28 13.05 14.20
CA GLU A 113 -0.88 13.24 12.88
C GLU A 113 -1.92 12.17 12.53
N ILE A 114 -1.84 10.97 13.13
CA ILE A 114 -2.85 9.92 12.98
C ILE A 114 -3.95 10.16 14.00
N ARG A 115 -5.16 10.42 13.50
CA ARG A 115 -6.32 10.71 14.32
C ARG A 115 -7.27 9.52 14.36
N LEU A 116 -7.54 9.03 15.58
CA LEU A 116 -8.47 7.93 15.83
C LEU A 116 -9.88 8.46 16.05
N SER A 117 -10.80 8.12 15.15
CA SER A 117 -12.21 8.54 15.23
C SER A 117 -12.95 7.87 16.37
N LEU A 118 -13.69 8.66 17.15
CA LEU A 118 -14.45 8.18 18.31
C LEU A 118 -15.87 7.78 17.88
N LEU A 119 -16.30 6.57 18.29
CA LEU A 119 -17.66 6.03 18.10
C LEU A 119 -18.21 6.17 16.67
N PRO A 120 -17.48 5.80 15.61
CA PRO A 120 -17.86 6.09 14.23
C PRO A 120 -19.08 5.29 13.72
N ASN A 121 -19.48 4.21 14.39
CA ASN A 121 -20.42 3.21 13.87
C ASN A 121 -21.74 3.79 13.34
N ARG A 122 -22.44 4.65 14.15
CA ARG A 122 -23.74 5.22 13.73
C ARG A 122 -23.60 6.15 12.56
N ARG A 123 -22.59 7.03 12.58
CA ARG A 123 -22.38 8.00 11.52
C ARG A 123 -21.93 7.36 10.20
N VAL A 124 -21.02 6.36 10.27
CA VAL A 124 -20.63 5.57 9.10
C VAL A 124 -21.84 4.86 8.49
N ALA A 125 -22.66 4.21 9.30
CA ALA A 125 -23.88 3.55 8.83
C ALA A 125 -24.88 4.55 8.20
N LYS A 126 -25.03 5.75 8.77
CA LYS A 126 -25.85 6.81 8.21
C LYS A 126 -25.34 7.25 6.83
N ILE A 127 -24.03 7.56 6.71
CA ILE A 127 -23.44 7.98 5.43
C ILE A 127 -23.64 6.91 4.35
N ILE A 128 -23.39 5.63 4.67
CA ILE A 128 -23.57 4.54 3.69
C ILE A 128 -25.02 4.42 3.23
N ASN A 129 -25.99 4.50 4.16
CA ASN A 129 -27.43 4.41 3.81
C ASN A 129 -27.92 5.61 3.01
N GLU A 130 -27.44 6.83 3.28
CA GLU A 130 -27.79 8.04 2.54
C GLU A 130 -27.20 8.04 1.12
N PHE A 131 -25.95 7.58 1.01
CA PHE A 131 -25.23 7.58 -0.27
C PHE A 131 -25.69 6.44 -1.19
N LYS A 132 -26.09 5.29 -0.64
CA LYS A 132 -26.52 4.07 -1.38
C LYS A 132 -25.50 3.65 -2.44
N PRO A 133 -24.27 3.25 -2.03
CA PRO A 133 -23.19 2.93 -2.97
C PRO A 133 -23.46 1.64 -3.75
N ASP A 134 -22.85 1.53 -4.94
CA ASP A 134 -22.75 0.28 -5.71
C ASP A 134 -21.60 -0.60 -5.20
N ALA A 135 -20.54 0.02 -4.65
CA ALA A 135 -19.40 -0.67 -4.08
C ALA A 135 -18.87 0.03 -2.82
N ILE A 136 -18.35 -0.78 -1.87
CA ILE A 136 -17.68 -0.29 -0.66
C ILE A 136 -16.26 -0.87 -0.61
N HIS A 137 -15.29 0.03 -0.57
CA HIS A 137 -13.89 -0.29 -0.32
C HIS A 137 -13.43 0.22 1.04
N ILE A 138 -12.81 -0.65 1.84
CA ILE A 138 -12.28 -0.31 3.17
C ILE A 138 -10.75 -0.29 3.06
N ALA A 139 -10.20 0.91 3.02
CA ALA A 139 -8.78 1.11 2.73
C ALA A 139 -7.86 0.95 3.95
N THR A 140 -8.40 1.04 5.18
CA THR A 140 -7.59 0.94 6.42
C THR A 140 -8.33 0.19 7.53
N GLU A 141 -7.57 -0.35 8.49
CA GLU A 141 -8.05 -1.23 9.57
C GLU A 141 -8.42 -0.48 10.86
N GLY A 142 -8.40 0.85 10.82
CA GLY A 142 -8.70 1.71 11.97
C GLY A 142 -10.18 1.76 12.36
N PRO A 143 -10.57 2.69 13.24
CA PRO A 143 -11.94 2.79 13.75
C PRO A 143 -13.01 2.96 12.68
N ILE A 144 -12.74 3.76 11.62
CA ILE A 144 -13.67 3.96 10.49
C ILE A 144 -13.77 2.68 9.66
N GLY A 145 -12.65 2.07 9.29
CA GLY A 145 -12.64 0.80 8.56
C GLY A 145 -13.39 -0.31 9.30
N ARG A 146 -13.20 -0.42 10.63
CA ARG A 146 -13.93 -1.38 11.47
C ARG A 146 -15.43 -1.08 11.53
N ALA A 147 -15.83 0.18 11.52
CA ALA A 147 -17.24 0.58 11.50
C ALA A 147 -17.90 0.21 10.16
N ALA A 148 -17.23 0.50 9.03
CA ALA A 148 -17.69 0.12 7.69
C ALA A 148 -17.78 -1.42 7.55
N ARG A 149 -16.73 -2.15 7.97
CA ARG A 149 -16.76 -3.64 8.00
C ARG A 149 -17.94 -4.17 8.82
N ARG A 150 -18.20 -3.60 10.01
CA ARG A 150 -19.33 -4.00 10.86
C ARG A 150 -20.66 -3.77 10.17
N PHE A 151 -20.83 -2.62 9.48
CA PHE A 151 -22.02 -2.35 8.69
C PHE A 151 -22.20 -3.42 7.60
N CYS A 152 -21.19 -3.64 6.78
CA CYS A 152 -21.22 -4.61 5.68
C CYS A 152 -21.56 -6.03 6.18
N LYS A 153 -20.89 -6.50 7.23
CA LYS A 153 -21.15 -7.83 7.81
C LYS A 153 -22.58 -7.99 8.33
N ARG A 154 -23.10 -6.97 9.04
CA ARG A 154 -24.45 -7.04 9.61
C ARG A 154 -25.54 -7.02 8.54
N ARG A 155 -25.27 -6.40 7.39
CA ARG A 155 -26.23 -6.23 6.30
C ARG A 155 -26.04 -7.22 5.16
N GLY A 156 -24.99 -8.04 5.18
CA GLY A 156 -24.64 -8.92 4.08
C GLY A 156 -24.18 -8.14 2.85
N TYR A 157 -23.65 -6.90 3.03
CA TYR A 157 -23.13 -6.08 1.94
C TYR A 157 -21.73 -6.56 1.55
N PRO A 158 -21.46 -6.90 0.28
CA PRO A 158 -20.13 -7.27 -0.16
C PRO A 158 -19.21 -6.05 -0.11
N TYR A 159 -17.96 -6.26 0.23
CA TYR A 159 -16.97 -5.19 0.32
C TYR A 159 -15.57 -5.71 0.03
N THR A 160 -14.69 -4.81 -0.36
CA THR A 160 -13.27 -5.07 -0.56
C THR A 160 -12.43 -4.35 0.47
N THR A 161 -11.20 -4.81 0.67
CA THR A 161 -10.23 -4.19 1.59
C THR A 161 -8.90 -3.99 0.91
N SER A 162 -8.02 -3.18 1.49
CA SER A 162 -6.61 -3.06 1.08
C SER A 162 -5.67 -3.29 2.25
N PHE A 163 -4.51 -3.86 1.97
CA PHE A 163 -3.38 -3.94 2.89
C PHE A 163 -2.34 -2.90 2.47
N HIS A 164 -2.30 -1.78 3.19
CA HIS A 164 -1.41 -0.67 2.85
C HIS A 164 -0.18 -0.57 3.74
N THR A 165 -0.29 -1.01 5.01
CA THR A 165 0.71 -0.73 6.03
C THR A 165 0.98 -1.96 6.87
N ARG A 166 2.25 -2.23 7.13
CA ARG A 166 2.72 -3.32 8.00
C ARG A 166 2.54 -2.95 9.48
N PHE A 167 1.28 -2.77 9.92
CA PHE A 167 1.00 -2.39 11.31
C PHE A 167 1.50 -3.38 12.34
N ALA A 168 1.57 -4.67 12.01
CA ALA A 168 2.06 -5.69 12.90
C ALA A 168 3.54 -5.47 13.27
N GLU A 169 4.36 -5.13 12.27
CA GLU A 169 5.78 -4.80 12.45
C GLU A 169 5.95 -3.50 13.23
N TYR A 170 5.25 -2.44 12.87
CA TYR A 170 5.31 -1.17 13.61
C TYR A 170 4.89 -1.32 15.08
N ALA A 171 3.86 -2.12 15.35
CA ALA A 171 3.43 -2.40 16.71
C ALA A 171 4.46 -3.23 17.49
N ALA A 172 5.10 -4.19 16.84
CA ALA A 172 6.14 -5.02 17.44
C ALA A 172 7.37 -4.20 17.82
N GLU A 173 7.86 -3.36 16.90
CA GLU A 173 9.05 -2.53 17.12
C GLU A 173 8.84 -1.51 18.25
N ARG A 174 7.63 -0.96 18.38
CA ARG A 174 7.38 0.15 19.28
C ARG A 174 6.82 -0.23 20.65
N TRP A 175 6.04 -1.30 20.74
CA TRP A 175 5.34 -1.69 21.97
C TRP A 175 5.65 -3.11 22.43
N ALA A 176 6.70 -3.74 21.90
CA ALA A 176 7.02 -5.15 22.13
C ALA A 176 5.81 -6.08 21.96
N PHE A 177 4.90 -5.72 21.03
CA PHE A 177 3.69 -6.47 20.74
C PHE A 177 4.04 -7.67 19.86
N PRO A 178 3.62 -8.90 20.20
CA PRO A 178 3.95 -10.07 19.40
C PRO A 178 3.48 -9.92 17.95
N ILE A 179 4.38 -10.01 17.00
CA ILE A 179 4.11 -9.80 15.56
C ILE A 179 3.00 -10.74 15.05
N SER A 180 2.98 -11.98 15.54
CA SER A 180 1.98 -13.00 15.21
C SER A 180 0.56 -12.57 15.62
N TRP A 181 0.41 -11.88 16.74
CA TRP A 181 -0.88 -11.37 17.20
C TRP A 181 -1.34 -10.20 16.32
N GLY A 182 -0.41 -9.33 15.92
CA GLY A 182 -0.67 -8.25 14.96
C GLY A 182 -1.25 -8.80 13.65
N TYR A 183 -0.59 -9.79 13.07
CA TYR A 183 -1.08 -10.47 11.87
C TYR A 183 -2.39 -11.23 12.08
N GLY A 184 -2.61 -11.83 13.26
CA GLY A 184 -3.88 -12.44 13.64
C GLY A 184 -5.05 -11.46 13.58
N ILE A 185 -4.86 -10.24 14.12
CA ILE A 185 -5.86 -9.17 14.10
C ILE A 185 -6.13 -8.69 12.66
N LEU A 186 -5.08 -8.51 11.86
CA LEU A 186 -5.21 -8.11 10.46
C LEU A 186 -5.93 -9.19 9.64
N LYS A 187 -5.56 -10.46 9.84
CA LYS A 187 -6.22 -11.59 9.17
C LYS A 187 -7.71 -11.66 9.53
N ASP A 188 -8.09 -11.49 10.82
CA ASP A 188 -9.50 -11.43 11.21
C ASP A 188 -10.23 -10.27 10.53
N PHE A 189 -9.57 -9.11 10.38
CA PHE A 189 -10.16 -7.96 9.73
C PHE A 189 -10.48 -8.22 8.25
N HIS A 190 -9.56 -8.82 7.49
CA HIS A 190 -9.69 -9.01 6.05
C HIS A 190 -10.46 -10.27 5.62
N LYS A 191 -10.56 -11.29 6.47
CA LYS A 191 -11.08 -12.63 6.11
C LYS A 191 -12.48 -12.66 5.50
N ASP A 192 -13.33 -11.69 5.84
CA ASP A 192 -14.73 -11.62 5.39
C ASP A 192 -14.91 -10.74 4.14
N SER A 193 -13.85 -10.06 3.66
CA SER A 193 -13.90 -9.29 2.43
C SER A 193 -13.99 -10.21 1.19
N GLU A 194 -14.59 -9.72 0.11
CA GLU A 194 -14.61 -10.46 -1.15
C GLU A 194 -13.20 -10.59 -1.73
N THR A 195 -12.39 -9.55 -1.62
CA THR A 195 -10.95 -9.58 -1.87
C THR A 195 -10.22 -8.55 -1.02
N MET A 196 -8.96 -8.83 -0.70
CA MET A 196 -8.01 -7.88 -0.14
C MET A 196 -7.05 -7.45 -1.24
N MET A 197 -6.94 -6.15 -1.48
CA MET A 197 -6.03 -5.61 -2.49
C MET A 197 -4.64 -5.40 -1.89
N VAL A 198 -3.62 -5.87 -2.57
CA VAL A 198 -2.20 -5.76 -2.17
C VAL A 198 -1.38 -5.14 -3.28
N ALA A 199 -0.30 -4.44 -2.93
CA ALA A 199 0.44 -3.61 -3.88
C ALA A 199 1.38 -4.40 -4.79
N THR A 200 1.90 -5.56 -4.33
CA THR A 200 2.93 -6.34 -5.04
C THR A 200 2.68 -7.84 -4.95
N THR A 201 3.19 -8.57 -5.94
CA THR A 201 3.16 -10.04 -5.94
C THR A 201 3.92 -10.62 -4.75
N ALA A 202 5.08 -10.07 -4.44
CA ALA A 202 5.89 -10.51 -3.31
C ALA A 202 5.18 -10.32 -1.95
N LEU A 203 4.43 -9.21 -1.78
CA LEU A 203 3.61 -9.00 -0.57
C LEU A 203 2.45 -9.99 -0.53
N LYS A 204 1.84 -10.29 -1.68
CA LYS A 204 0.77 -11.27 -1.78
C LYS A 204 1.25 -12.66 -1.32
N GLU A 205 2.38 -13.12 -1.85
CA GLU A 205 3.00 -14.41 -1.49
C GLU A 205 3.30 -14.48 0.01
N GLU A 206 3.94 -13.44 0.59
CA GLU A 206 4.23 -13.38 2.02
C GLU A 206 2.95 -13.47 2.88
N LEU A 207 1.88 -12.79 2.47
CA LEU A 207 0.62 -12.83 3.20
C LEU A 207 -0.10 -14.18 3.01
N GLU A 208 0.05 -14.84 1.85
CA GLU A 208 -0.44 -16.21 1.61
C GLU A 208 0.24 -17.21 2.53
N GLU A 209 1.56 -17.14 2.70
CA GLU A 209 2.32 -17.96 3.66
C GLU A 209 1.84 -17.76 5.11
N ARG A 210 1.44 -16.52 5.46
CA ARG A 210 0.83 -16.20 6.76
C ARG A 210 -0.64 -16.63 6.85
N GLY A 211 -1.18 -17.23 5.80
CA GLY A 211 -2.54 -17.78 5.72
C GLY A 211 -3.63 -16.72 5.49
N PHE A 212 -3.31 -15.58 4.87
CA PHE A 212 -4.31 -14.71 4.27
C PHE A 212 -4.84 -15.35 2.99
N GLY A 213 -6.06 -15.00 2.60
CA GLY A 213 -6.69 -15.52 1.38
C GLY A 213 -7.46 -14.45 0.63
N LYS A 214 -7.91 -14.80 -0.59
CA LYS A 214 -8.69 -13.90 -1.46
C LYS A 214 -7.98 -12.57 -1.72
N MET A 215 -6.77 -12.60 -2.23
CA MET A 215 -5.97 -11.42 -2.54
C MET A 215 -5.85 -11.18 -4.04
N ASN A 216 -5.99 -9.92 -4.44
CA ASN A 216 -5.75 -9.44 -5.80
C ASN A 216 -4.72 -8.30 -5.78
N LEU A 217 -3.99 -8.14 -6.87
CA LEU A 217 -3.06 -7.02 -7.03
C LEU A 217 -3.83 -5.73 -7.25
N TRP A 218 -3.36 -4.68 -6.61
CA TRP A 218 -3.69 -3.30 -6.90
C TRP A 218 -2.41 -2.48 -6.79
N GLN A 219 -1.74 -2.36 -7.91
CA GLN A 219 -0.46 -1.69 -8.02
C GLN A 219 -0.61 -0.17 -7.83
N ARG A 220 0.52 0.51 -7.70
CA ARG A 220 0.54 1.97 -7.59
C ARG A 220 0.76 2.57 -8.98
N GLY A 221 0.19 3.75 -9.18
CA GLY A 221 0.36 4.50 -10.41
C GLY A 221 1.44 5.58 -10.31
N VAL A 222 1.94 5.99 -11.46
CA VAL A 222 2.73 7.20 -11.69
C VAL A 222 1.97 8.15 -12.60
N ASP A 223 2.16 9.45 -12.41
CA ASP A 223 1.61 10.47 -13.31
C ASP A 223 2.52 10.64 -14.53
N LEU A 224 2.11 10.06 -15.65
CA LEU A 224 2.86 10.13 -16.92
C LEU A 224 2.81 11.51 -17.58
N ASN A 225 1.99 12.45 -17.11
CA ASN A 225 2.01 13.83 -17.57
C ASN A 225 3.06 14.64 -16.83
N GLU A 226 3.29 14.36 -15.56
CA GLU A 226 4.30 14.99 -14.73
C GLU A 226 5.69 14.36 -15.00
N PHE A 227 5.80 13.05 -14.89
CA PHE A 227 7.03 12.29 -15.12
C PHE A 227 7.08 11.80 -16.57
N LYS A 228 7.86 12.49 -17.39
CA LYS A 228 8.07 12.20 -18.82
C LYS A 228 9.39 12.80 -19.28
N PRO A 229 9.97 12.33 -20.40
CA PRO A 229 11.13 12.96 -21.01
C PRO A 229 10.91 14.44 -21.32
N GLY A 230 11.97 15.25 -21.23
CA GLY A 230 11.91 16.69 -21.49
C GLY A 230 13.23 17.39 -21.23
N ASP A 231 13.16 18.64 -20.78
CA ASP A 231 14.34 19.46 -20.49
C ASP A 231 15.20 18.85 -19.39
N ARG A 232 16.52 18.82 -19.61
CA ARG A 232 17.55 18.24 -18.74
C ARG A 232 18.47 19.29 -18.13
N SER A 233 18.21 20.58 -18.38
CA SER A 233 19.12 21.69 -18.08
C SER A 233 19.38 21.94 -16.59
N VAL A 234 18.54 21.41 -15.69
CA VAL A 234 18.68 21.60 -14.23
C VAL A 234 20.03 21.11 -13.67
N LEU A 235 20.70 20.20 -14.37
CA LEU A 235 22.05 19.70 -14.02
C LEU A 235 23.10 20.00 -15.12
N ASP A 236 22.89 21.06 -15.94
CA ASP A 236 23.89 21.51 -16.89
C ASP A 236 25.17 21.95 -16.18
N GLY A 237 26.32 21.70 -16.82
CA GLY A 237 27.65 22.00 -16.28
C GLY A 237 28.21 20.96 -15.31
N HIS A 238 27.46 19.92 -14.97
CA HIS A 238 27.96 18.80 -14.18
C HIS A 238 28.46 17.66 -15.06
N GLU A 239 29.46 16.94 -14.56
CA GLU A 239 30.08 15.82 -15.27
C GLU A 239 29.10 14.65 -15.45
N ARG A 240 29.06 14.08 -16.64
CA ARG A 240 28.22 12.92 -16.94
C ARG A 240 29.01 11.60 -16.86
N PRO A 241 28.35 10.48 -16.54
CA PRO A 241 26.91 10.32 -16.28
C PRO A 241 26.45 10.90 -14.94
N VAL A 242 25.15 11.26 -14.85
CA VAL A 242 24.51 11.68 -13.61
C VAL A 242 23.76 10.51 -12.98
N PHE A 243 24.17 10.12 -11.76
CA PHE A 243 23.50 9.11 -10.92
C PHE A 243 22.63 9.81 -9.89
N LEU A 244 21.33 9.56 -9.92
CA LEU A 244 20.33 10.24 -9.10
C LEU A 244 19.76 9.30 -8.04
N TYR A 245 19.70 9.77 -6.80
CA TYR A 245 18.86 9.23 -5.73
C TYR A 245 17.73 10.21 -5.42
N VAL A 246 16.52 9.67 -5.24
CA VAL A 246 15.35 10.44 -4.76
C VAL A 246 14.71 9.69 -3.62
N GLY A 247 14.55 10.35 -2.47
CA GLY A 247 13.89 9.75 -1.33
C GLY A 247 14.27 10.37 0.02
N ARG A 248 13.72 9.78 1.08
CA ARG A 248 14.07 10.16 2.46
C ARG A 248 15.53 9.77 2.74
N ILE A 249 16.29 10.71 3.30
CA ILE A 249 17.70 10.49 3.68
C ILE A 249 17.73 9.90 5.09
N ALA A 250 17.66 8.56 5.17
CA ALA A 250 17.54 7.82 6.43
C ALA A 250 18.18 6.43 6.33
N ILE A 251 18.53 5.84 7.49
CA ILE A 251 19.25 4.57 7.60
C ILE A 251 18.53 3.44 6.85
N GLU A 252 17.22 3.34 6.98
CA GLU A 252 16.39 2.32 6.34
C GLU A 252 16.40 2.38 4.80
N LYS A 253 16.88 3.50 4.22
CA LYS A 253 17.02 3.68 2.77
C LYS A 253 18.40 3.29 2.24
N SER A 254 19.33 2.94 3.13
CA SER A 254 20.69 2.51 2.77
C SER A 254 21.39 3.45 1.78
N ILE A 255 21.13 4.76 1.87
CA ILE A 255 21.63 5.76 0.91
C ILE A 255 23.17 5.77 0.89
N GLU A 256 23.80 5.46 2.01
CA GLU A 256 25.26 5.42 2.12
C GLU A 256 25.89 4.34 1.23
N ASP A 257 25.16 3.22 0.96
CA ASP A 257 25.60 2.21 -0.02
C ASP A 257 25.78 2.82 -1.42
N PHE A 258 24.98 3.83 -1.79
CA PHE A 258 25.15 4.58 -3.04
C PHE A 258 26.24 5.65 -2.97
N LEU A 259 26.27 6.42 -1.88
CA LEU A 259 27.20 7.55 -1.75
C LEU A 259 28.67 7.10 -1.73
N ALA A 260 28.94 5.94 -1.15
CA ALA A 260 30.27 5.35 -1.02
C ALA A 260 30.81 4.74 -2.35
N LEU A 261 29.96 4.59 -3.38
CA LEU A 261 30.40 4.00 -4.65
C LEU A 261 31.39 4.90 -5.37
N ASP A 262 32.43 4.29 -5.94
CA ASP A 262 33.31 4.92 -6.92
C ASP A 262 32.66 4.81 -8.30
N LEU A 263 31.95 5.88 -8.71
CA LEU A 263 31.26 5.97 -9.99
C LEU A 263 31.83 7.13 -10.82
N PRO A 264 31.90 6.99 -12.16
CA PRO A 264 32.26 8.12 -13.02
C PRO A 264 31.15 9.20 -12.98
N GLY A 265 31.51 10.47 -13.18
CA GLY A 265 30.56 11.57 -13.27
C GLY A 265 30.00 12.03 -11.92
N THR A 266 28.74 12.43 -11.89
CA THR A 266 28.13 13.17 -10.78
C THR A 266 27.09 12.35 -10.03
N LYS A 267 27.18 12.34 -8.69
CA LYS A 267 26.14 11.80 -7.79
C LYS A 267 25.24 12.94 -7.29
N VAL A 268 23.92 12.75 -7.40
CA VAL A 268 22.91 13.73 -7.00
C VAL A 268 21.89 13.09 -6.04
N VAL A 269 21.59 13.79 -4.96
CA VAL A 269 20.61 13.39 -3.95
C VAL A 269 19.49 14.41 -3.86
N VAL A 270 18.26 13.98 -4.11
CA VAL A 270 17.05 14.78 -3.93
C VAL A 270 16.24 14.21 -2.75
N GLY A 271 16.05 15.02 -1.73
CA GLY A 271 15.28 14.63 -0.56
C GLY A 271 15.71 15.31 0.72
N GLU A 272 15.10 14.87 1.82
CA GLU A 272 15.35 15.35 3.16
C GLU A 272 15.33 14.17 4.14
N GLY A 273 15.94 14.31 5.30
CA GLY A 273 15.89 13.27 6.32
C GLY A 273 16.93 13.41 7.41
N PRO A 274 16.85 12.58 8.46
CA PRO A 274 17.67 12.72 9.67
C PRO A 274 19.18 12.53 9.44
N GLN A 275 19.60 11.86 8.37
CA GLN A 275 21.01 11.66 8.06
C GLN A 275 21.61 12.72 7.12
N ARG A 276 20.80 13.69 6.64
CA ARG A 276 21.26 14.63 5.60
C ARG A 276 22.51 15.39 6.02
N GLU A 277 22.49 16.06 7.16
CA GLU A 277 23.62 16.90 7.62
C GLU A 277 24.91 16.10 7.76
N GLU A 278 24.83 14.89 8.31
CA GLU A 278 25.97 13.99 8.48
C GLU A 278 26.54 13.57 7.11
N LEU A 279 25.69 13.10 6.20
CA LEU A 279 26.11 12.59 4.90
C LEU A 279 26.63 13.71 3.97
N GLU A 280 26.01 14.90 3.99
CA GLU A 280 26.47 16.08 3.25
C GLU A 280 27.82 16.59 3.78
N ALA A 281 28.08 16.45 5.07
CA ALA A 281 29.38 16.74 5.65
C ALA A 281 30.46 15.71 5.25
N LYS A 282 30.10 14.44 5.08
CA LYS A 282 31.00 13.31 4.77
C LYS A 282 31.33 13.21 3.27
N TYR A 283 30.34 13.41 2.39
CA TYR A 283 30.45 13.23 0.93
C TYR A 283 30.38 14.56 0.19
N LYS A 284 31.52 15.28 0.14
CA LYS A 284 31.62 16.65 -0.41
C LYS A 284 31.54 16.73 -1.94
N ASP A 285 31.74 15.62 -2.61
CA ASP A 285 31.65 15.42 -4.05
C ASP A 285 30.21 15.13 -4.53
N VAL A 286 29.26 15.00 -3.61
CA VAL A 286 27.86 14.69 -3.92
C VAL A 286 27.01 15.96 -3.84
N ILE A 287 26.09 16.12 -4.79
CA ILE A 287 25.16 17.25 -4.82
C ILE A 287 23.90 16.90 -4.02
N PHE A 288 23.68 17.57 -2.88
CA PHE A 288 22.46 17.47 -2.09
C PHE A 288 21.50 18.60 -2.46
N ALA A 289 20.55 18.33 -3.38
CA ALA A 289 19.65 19.35 -3.94
C ALA A 289 18.46 19.69 -3.00
N GLY A 290 18.32 19.00 -1.87
CA GLY A 290 17.19 19.17 -0.95
C GLY A 290 15.88 18.56 -1.48
N PRO A 291 14.78 18.73 -0.77
CA PRO A 291 13.49 18.19 -1.18
C PRO A 291 12.96 18.93 -2.42
N LYS A 292 12.42 18.16 -3.38
CA LYS A 292 11.79 18.65 -4.61
C LYS A 292 10.43 18.03 -4.80
N PHE A 293 9.52 18.71 -5.47
CA PHE A 293 8.15 18.27 -5.69
C PHE A 293 7.68 18.70 -7.08
N GLY A 294 6.68 17.96 -7.62
CA GLY A 294 6.06 18.32 -8.88
C GLY A 294 7.07 18.43 -10.02
N GLU A 295 6.92 19.44 -10.84
CA GLU A 295 7.78 19.70 -12.01
C GLU A 295 9.27 19.85 -11.65
N GLU A 296 9.60 20.44 -10.47
CA GLU A 296 11.00 20.50 -10.04
C GLU A 296 11.61 19.11 -9.84
N LEU A 297 10.85 18.19 -9.22
CA LEU A 297 11.30 16.81 -9.05
C LEU A 297 11.44 16.11 -10.39
N ALA A 298 10.44 16.26 -11.26
CA ALA A 298 10.47 15.69 -12.60
C ALA A 298 11.68 16.17 -13.42
N ALA A 299 12.08 17.45 -13.27
CA ALA A 299 13.27 17.99 -13.91
C ALA A 299 14.57 17.27 -13.48
N TYR A 300 14.72 16.93 -12.19
CA TYR A 300 15.86 16.15 -11.70
C TYR A 300 15.88 14.72 -12.26
N TYR A 301 14.72 14.05 -12.35
CA TYR A 301 14.68 12.75 -13.02
C TYR A 301 15.10 12.85 -14.46
N ARG A 302 14.53 13.77 -15.25
CA ARG A 302 14.88 13.96 -16.67
C ARG A 302 16.36 14.24 -16.89
N ALA A 303 16.99 14.96 -15.95
CA ALA A 303 18.40 15.32 -16.03
C ALA A 303 19.34 14.15 -15.71
N ALA A 304 18.87 13.10 -15.05
CA ALA A 304 19.67 11.93 -14.70
C ALA A 304 19.96 11.02 -15.91
N ASP A 305 21.01 10.22 -15.79
CA ASP A 305 21.35 9.14 -16.70
C ASP A 305 21.02 7.76 -16.13
N VAL A 306 21.08 7.62 -14.79
CA VAL A 306 20.68 6.42 -14.05
C VAL A 306 20.03 6.85 -12.74
N PHE A 307 18.91 6.25 -12.42
CA PHE A 307 18.31 6.35 -11.11
C PHE A 307 18.81 5.22 -10.22
N VAL A 308 19.35 5.55 -9.06
CA VAL A 308 19.93 4.57 -8.12
C VAL A 308 19.00 4.37 -6.93
N PHE A 309 18.58 3.12 -6.71
CA PHE A 309 17.71 2.74 -5.61
C PHE A 309 18.41 1.77 -4.66
N PRO A 310 19.10 2.29 -3.62
CA PRO A 310 19.91 1.48 -2.72
C PRO A 310 19.09 0.82 -1.59
N SER A 311 17.78 1.12 -1.47
CA SER A 311 16.95 0.60 -0.40
C SER A 311 16.77 -0.91 -0.48
N ARG A 312 16.96 -1.60 0.67
CA ARG A 312 16.74 -3.06 0.77
C ARG A 312 15.39 -3.43 1.38
N THR A 313 14.65 -2.46 1.92
CA THR A 313 13.45 -2.70 2.73
C THR A 313 12.16 -2.19 2.13
N ASP A 314 12.22 -1.45 1.03
CA ASP A 314 11.02 -0.90 0.38
C ASP A 314 10.16 -2.00 -0.27
N THR A 315 8.85 -1.87 -0.09
CA THR A 315 7.89 -2.85 -0.62
C THR A 315 7.60 -2.69 -2.10
N PHE A 316 7.65 -1.45 -2.64
CA PHE A 316 7.40 -1.18 -4.05
C PHE A 316 8.37 -0.13 -4.61
N GLY A 317 8.43 1.07 -4.03
CA GLY A 317 9.31 2.15 -4.46
C GLY A 317 8.77 2.91 -5.68
N LEU A 318 7.77 3.77 -5.46
CA LEU A 318 7.18 4.64 -6.50
C LEU A 318 8.24 5.41 -7.30
N VAL A 319 9.32 5.82 -6.66
CA VAL A 319 10.45 6.54 -7.26
C VAL A 319 11.09 5.78 -8.43
N ASN A 320 11.02 4.43 -8.44
CA ASN A 320 11.54 3.63 -9.55
C ASN A 320 10.68 3.83 -10.82
N ILE A 321 9.35 3.86 -10.66
CA ILE A 321 8.46 4.08 -11.82
C ILE A 321 8.42 5.55 -12.24
N GLU A 322 8.65 6.50 -11.34
CA GLU A 322 8.86 7.92 -11.67
C GLU A 322 10.12 8.10 -12.54
N ALA A 323 11.20 7.39 -12.21
CA ALA A 323 12.42 7.36 -13.01
C ALA A 323 12.16 6.77 -14.41
N LEU A 324 11.56 5.58 -14.49
CA LEU A 324 11.23 4.94 -15.77
C LEU A 324 10.32 5.81 -16.63
N ALA A 325 9.29 6.42 -16.05
CA ALA A 325 8.39 7.34 -16.76
C ALA A 325 9.13 8.56 -17.33
N SER A 326 10.19 9.00 -16.65
CA SER A 326 11.06 10.10 -17.13
C SER A 326 12.12 9.65 -18.16
N GLY A 327 12.09 8.38 -18.58
CA GLY A 327 13.07 7.81 -19.52
C GLY A 327 14.42 7.45 -18.88
N VAL A 328 14.45 7.20 -17.57
CA VAL A 328 15.68 6.95 -16.81
C VAL A 328 15.70 5.52 -16.27
N PRO A 329 16.73 4.72 -16.62
CA PRO A 329 16.84 3.35 -16.15
C PRO A 329 17.14 3.27 -14.65
N VAL A 330 16.71 2.18 -14.02
CA VAL A 330 16.87 1.92 -12.59
C VAL A 330 18.07 1.01 -12.33
N ALA A 331 18.94 1.40 -11.38
CA ALA A 331 19.97 0.56 -10.80
C ALA A 331 19.62 0.25 -9.35
N ALA A 332 19.49 -1.03 -8.98
CA ALA A 332 19.06 -1.40 -7.64
C ALA A 332 19.62 -2.76 -7.19
N PHE A 333 19.51 -3.04 -5.88
CA PHE A 333 19.64 -4.39 -5.36
C PHE A 333 18.46 -5.27 -5.82
N PRO A 334 18.64 -6.60 -5.98
CA PRO A 334 17.58 -7.53 -6.39
C PRO A 334 16.64 -7.83 -5.22
N VAL A 335 15.98 -6.79 -4.70
CA VAL A 335 15.00 -6.87 -3.62
C VAL A 335 13.58 -6.69 -4.14
N ARG A 336 12.59 -7.01 -3.32
CA ARG A 336 11.17 -7.14 -3.72
C ARG A 336 10.62 -6.00 -4.59
N GLY A 337 10.85 -4.74 -4.21
CA GLY A 337 10.32 -3.60 -4.96
C GLY A 337 10.87 -3.50 -6.38
N PRO A 338 12.19 -3.35 -6.58
CA PRO A 338 12.81 -3.35 -7.90
C PRO A 338 12.57 -4.62 -8.71
N LEU A 339 12.59 -5.81 -8.07
CA LEU A 339 12.26 -7.08 -8.74
C LEU A 339 10.84 -7.06 -9.32
N GLU A 340 9.84 -6.56 -8.58
CA GLU A 340 8.46 -6.47 -9.05
C GLU A 340 8.33 -5.52 -10.25
N ILE A 341 9.00 -4.36 -10.18
CA ILE A 341 8.90 -3.32 -11.21
C ILE A 341 9.65 -3.73 -12.49
N LEU A 342 10.81 -4.36 -12.37
CA LEU A 342 11.64 -4.75 -13.50
C LEU A 342 11.39 -6.19 -13.97
N ASN A 343 10.46 -6.93 -13.37
CA ASN A 343 10.13 -8.28 -13.80
C ASN A 343 9.51 -8.27 -15.21
N GLY A 344 10.22 -8.86 -16.16
CA GLY A 344 9.83 -8.87 -17.59
C GLY A 344 10.07 -7.55 -18.31
N ALA A 345 10.73 -6.56 -17.69
CA ALA A 345 11.13 -5.32 -18.34
C ALA A 345 12.22 -5.57 -19.41
N PRO A 346 12.23 -4.77 -20.49
CA PRO A 346 13.38 -4.73 -21.41
C PRO A 346 14.68 -4.39 -20.67
N ALA A 347 15.81 -4.82 -21.23
CA ALA A 347 17.13 -4.59 -20.63
C ALA A 347 17.51 -3.10 -20.49
N GLY A 348 16.95 -2.25 -21.36
CA GLY A 348 17.13 -0.80 -21.33
C GLY A 348 16.49 -0.10 -20.14
N CYS A 349 15.57 -0.78 -19.42
CA CYS A 349 14.87 -0.22 -18.26
C CYS A 349 15.71 -0.24 -16.96
N GLY A 350 16.79 -1.03 -16.88
CA GLY A 350 17.65 -1.04 -15.70
C GLY A 350 18.39 -2.32 -15.45
N ALA A 351 19.10 -2.36 -14.33
CA ALA A 351 19.88 -3.51 -13.89
C ALA A 351 19.74 -3.76 -12.38
N LEU A 352 19.70 -5.04 -12.02
CA LEU A 352 19.66 -5.51 -10.64
C LEU A 352 20.91 -6.32 -10.32
N SER A 353 21.63 -5.99 -9.26
CA SER A 353 22.81 -6.73 -8.82
C SER A 353 23.00 -6.59 -7.31
N GLU A 354 23.54 -7.62 -6.66
CA GLU A 354 24.04 -7.51 -5.28
C GLU A 354 25.25 -6.55 -5.17
N ASP A 355 25.98 -6.34 -6.27
CA ASP A 355 26.95 -5.25 -6.42
C ASP A 355 26.23 -4.03 -7.06
N LEU A 356 25.89 -3.05 -6.21
CA LEU A 356 25.17 -1.85 -6.65
C LEU A 356 25.98 -1.02 -7.67
N ARG A 357 27.34 -1.03 -7.55
CA ARG A 357 28.20 -0.37 -8.52
C ARG A 357 28.02 -0.99 -9.92
N GLN A 358 28.04 -2.32 -9.98
CA GLN A 358 27.83 -3.03 -11.23
C GLN A 358 26.45 -2.75 -11.82
N ALA A 359 25.41 -2.73 -10.97
CA ALA A 359 24.05 -2.35 -11.40
C ALA A 359 24.01 -0.94 -12.01
N CYS A 360 24.70 0.04 -11.41
CA CYS A 360 24.78 1.40 -11.94
C CYS A 360 25.44 1.46 -13.32
N LEU A 361 26.55 0.74 -13.50
CA LEU A 361 27.30 0.73 -14.78
C LEU A 361 26.52 -0.01 -15.87
N ASP A 362 25.93 -1.16 -15.54
CA ASP A 362 25.12 -1.95 -16.48
C ASP A 362 23.85 -1.18 -16.93
N ALA A 363 23.17 -0.50 -15.98
CA ALA A 363 22.00 0.32 -16.28
C ALA A 363 22.38 1.50 -17.21
N TYR A 364 23.53 2.13 -16.98
CA TYR A 364 24.03 3.20 -17.84
C TYR A 364 24.38 2.73 -19.24
N GLU A 365 25.10 1.60 -19.36
CA GLU A 365 25.53 1.04 -20.65
C GLU A 365 24.37 0.61 -21.53
N LYS A 366 23.34 -0.03 -20.91
CA LYS A 366 22.20 -0.61 -21.64
C LYS A 366 21.01 0.34 -21.78
N LYS A 367 21.07 1.54 -21.20
CA LYS A 367 19.94 2.47 -21.11
C LYS A 367 19.22 2.68 -22.44
N ASP A 368 17.90 2.60 -22.41
CA ASP A 368 17.02 2.97 -23.50
C ASP A 368 15.82 3.76 -22.94
N PRO A 369 15.81 5.10 -23.11
CA PRO A 369 14.75 5.96 -22.59
C PRO A 369 13.35 5.62 -23.14
N ASP A 370 13.25 5.18 -24.40
CA ASP A 370 11.96 4.85 -25.00
C ASP A 370 11.39 3.54 -24.42
N GLU A 371 12.26 2.53 -24.20
CA GLU A 371 11.88 1.31 -23.48
C GLU A 371 11.42 1.62 -22.06
N CYS A 372 12.14 2.50 -21.34
CA CYS A 372 11.76 2.93 -19.99
C CYS A 372 10.36 3.55 -19.96
N CYS A 373 10.10 4.54 -20.83
CA CYS A 373 8.80 5.22 -20.88
C CYS A 373 7.67 4.25 -21.23
N LYS A 374 7.86 3.41 -22.24
CA LYS A 374 6.88 2.42 -22.66
C LYS A 374 6.59 1.40 -21.56
N TRP A 375 7.63 0.97 -20.83
CA TRP A 375 7.44 0.07 -19.68
C TRP A 375 6.68 0.71 -18.54
N ALA A 376 6.93 2.00 -18.26
CA ALA A 376 6.25 2.77 -17.24
C ALA A 376 4.72 2.91 -17.46
N GLU A 377 4.23 2.80 -18.72
CA GLU A 377 2.79 2.82 -19.02
C GLU A 377 2.01 1.72 -18.29
N ASN A 378 2.65 0.57 -18.00
CA ASN A 378 2.04 -0.51 -17.22
C ASN A 378 1.73 -0.10 -15.77
N PHE A 379 2.37 0.95 -15.27
CA PHE A 379 2.24 1.50 -13.94
C PHE A 379 1.55 2.88 -13.95
N SER A 380 0.77 3.19 -14.98
CA SER A 380 0.01 4.45 -15.00
C SER A 380 -1.10 4.44 -13.94
N TRP A 381 -1.51 5.63 -13.49
CA TRP A 381 -2.66 5.76 -12.60
C TRP A 381 -3.95 5.24 -13.23
N GLU A 382 -4.10 5.35 -14.54
CA GLU A 382 -5.22 4.79 -15.29
C GLU A 382 -5.23 3.27 -15.22
N ALA A 383 -4.07 2.63 -15.37
CA ALA A 383 -3.92 1.17 -15.21
C ALA A 383 -4.25 0.73 -13.76
N ALA A 384 -3.71 1.45 -12.77
CA ALA A 384 -3.98 1.19 -11.35
C ALA A 384 -5.47 1.40 -11.01
N THR A 385 -6.11 2.41 -11.60
CA THR A 385 -7.56 2.66 -11.40
C THR A 385 -8.41 1.56 -12.03
N ARG A 386 -8.06 1.09 -13.24
CA ARG A 386 -8.72 -0.08 -13.84
C ARG A 386 -8.59 -1.33 -12.97
N GLN A 387 -7.41 -1.62 -12.43
CA GLN A 387 -7.21 -2.71 -11.48
C GLN A 387 -8.08 -2.54 -10.24
N PHE A 388 -8.15 -1.33 -9.67
CA PHE A 388 -8.99 -1.05 -8.51
C PHE A 388 -10.47 -1.36 -8.79
N VAL A 389 -11.01 -0.83 -9.87
CA VAL A 389 -12.41 -1.03 -10.25
C VAL A 389 -12.71 -2.50 -10.53
N SER A 390 -11.84 -3.22 -11.26
CA SER A 390 -12.01 -4.64 -11.54
C SER A 390 -11.99 -5.52 -10.28
N ASN A 391 -11.34 -5.05 -9.22
CA ASN A 391 -11.26 -5.73 -7.93
C ASN A 391 -12.45 -5.42 -7.00
N LEU A 392 -13.26 -4.39 -7.30
CA LEU A 392 -14.40 -4.03 -6.46
C LEU A 392 -15.46 -5.15 -6.43
N ALA A 393 -16.11 -5.28 -5.29
CA ALA A 393 -17.26 -6.13 -5.14
C ALA A 393 -18.53 -5.27 -5.27
N PHE A 394 -19.30 -5.52 -6.30
CA PHE A 394 -20.54 -4.80 -6.59
C PHE A 394 -21.74 -5.51 -6.00
N ALA A 395 -22.73 -4.73 -5.59
CA ALA A 395 -23.99 -5.25 -5.10
C ALA A 395 -25.14 -4.38 -5.62
N GLU A 396 -26.10 -5.05 -6.23
CA GLU A 396 -27.38 -4.43 -6.53
C GLU A 396 -28.34 -4.66 -5.36
N PHE A 397 -28.72 -3.59 -4.71
CA PHE A 397 -29.74 -3.61 -3.67
C PHE A 397 -30.92 -2.75 -4.10
N ASN A 398 -32.14 -3.33 -3.98
CA ASN A 398 -33.36 -2.60 -4.20
C ASN A 398 -33.63 -1.59 -3.06
N GLU A 399 -34.61 -0.70 -3.26
CA GLU A 399 -35.00 0.32 -2.28
C GLU A 399 -35.39 -0.29 -0.90
N ASP A 400 -35.99 -1.48 -0.89
CA ASP A 400 -36.35 -2.17 0.34
C ASP A 400 -35.15 -2.52 1.22
N PHE A 401 -34.00 -2.86 0.62
CA PHE A 401 -32.76 -3.09 1.37
C PHE A 401 -32.33 -1.81 2.11
N TRP A 402 -32.32 -0.69 1.41
CA TRP A 402 -31.90 0.58 1.98
C TRP A 402 -32.85 1.09 3.04
N LEU A 403 -34.17 0.94 2.87
CA LEU A 403 -35.18 1.29 3.88
C LEU A 403 -35.06 0.46 5.16
N ARG A 404 -34.86 -0.85 5.04
CA ARG A 404 -34.61 -1.73 6.20
C ARG A 404 -33.27 -1.41 6.87
N SER A 405 -32.27 -1.10 6.07
CA SER A 405 -30.95 -0.72 6.56
C SER A 405 -30.99 0.56 7.39
N ALA A 406 -31.76 1.57 6.98
CA ALA A 406 -31.92 2.80 7.73
C ALA A 406 -32.60 2.58 9.11
N LYS A 407 -33.65 1.78 9.19
CA LYS A 407 -34.39 1.47 10.43
C LYS A 407 -33.58 0.74 11.51
N MET A 408 -32.41 0.19 11.19
CA MET A 408 -31.56 -0.52 12.15
C MET A 408 -30.40 0.34 12.68
N ILE A 409 -30.37 1.65 12.39
CA ILE A 409 -29.36 2.59 12.92
C ILE A 409 -29.80 3.18 14.26
N ASP A 410 -31.12 3.25 14.52
CA ASP A 410 -31.71 3.69 15.78
C ASP A 410 -31.63 2.58 16.84
#